data_39e236316e2c08c680a85cda170f2aab
#
_entry.id   39e236316e2c08c680a85cda170f2aab
#
_cell.length_a   1.000
_cell.length_b   1.000
_cell.length_c   1.000
_cell.angle_alpha   90.00
_cell.angle_beta   90.00
_cell.angle_gamma   90.00
#
_symmetry.space_group_name_H-M   'P 1'
#
loop_
_entity.id
_entity.type
_entity.pdbx_description
1 polymer ?
#
loop_
_entity_poly.entity_id
_entity_poly.type
_entity_poly.pdbx_seq_one_letter_code
_entity_poly.pdbx_strand_id
1 'polypeptide(L)'
;QGIPYENIEPFNAAIEAAGYVTGGTGGKVRPVVCCKGTVCVHGLVDTRKLSQEIHEKFYIGWHEVRLPHKFKIGIGGCPNNCIKPQLNDFGIFGQKVPKYDPDDCNGCKKCSVIDVCPMNACSIDDDGIMQIDKSLCNNCGKCTSACNFDCIEVEKEGYAVTLGGIWGKTQRIGTRVPGVFTHDELLSIIEKCILLYREQGKTGERFGRSVDRIGVENFIQQLLSDDVLDRKQEILDAQLHLTGGAKC
;
A
#
# COMPACT_ATOMS: atom_id res chain seq x y z
N GLN A 1 3.03 28.97 -7.99
CA GLN A 1 2.58 30.04 -7.07
C GLN A 1 2.81 31.40 -7.72
N GLY A 2 1.90 32.35 -7.47
CA GLY A 2 2.05 33.71 -7.98
C GLY A 2 1.65 33.91 -9.45
N ILE A 3 0.94 32.96 -10.07
CA ILE A 3 0.37 33.16 -11.41
C ILE A 3 -0.96 33.87 -11.22
N PRO A 4 -1.16 35.05 -11.85
CA PRO A 4 -2.45 35.73 -11.88
C PRO A 4 -3.53 34.83 -12.48
N TYR A 5 -4.78 35.00 -12.02
CA TYR A 5 -5.87 34.08 -12.41
C TYR A 5 -6.08 34.07 -13.93
N GLU A 6 -6.02 35.23 -14.59
CA GLU A 6 -6.13 35.38 -16.04
C GLU A 6 -5.05 34.67 -16.85
N ASN A 7 -3.92 34.37 -16.22
CA ASN A 7 -2.78 33.69 -16.85
C ASN A 7 -2.75 32.17 -16.60
N ILE A 8 -3.71 31.62 -15.86
CA ILE A 8 -3.73 30.17 -15.52
C ILE A 8 -3.95 29.34 -16.79
N GLU A 9 -4.95 29.66 -17.61
CA GLU A 9 -5.23 28.93 -18.86
C GLU A 9 -4.07 29.00 -19.85
N PRO A 10 -3.55 30.20 -20.21
CA PRO A 10 -2.39 30.32 -21.10
C PRO A 10 -1.16 29.57 -20.55
N PHE A 11 -0.93 29.61 -19.25
CA PHE A 11 0.17 28.88 -18.61
C PHE A 11 -0.01 27.37 -18.71
N ASN A 12 -1.21 26.85 -18.44
CA ASN A 12 -1.51 25.43 -18.59
C ASN A 12 -1.31 24.94 -20.02
N ALA A 13 -1.81 25.71 -21.00
CA ALA A 13 -1.62 25.38 -22.41
C ALA A 13 -0.12 25.32 -22.81
N ALA A 14 0.69 26.25 -22.30
CA ALA A 14 2.14 26.23 -22.54
C ALA A 14 2.85 25.02 -21.91
N ILE A 15 2.44 24.62 -20.70
CA ILE A 15 2.95 23.42 -19.99
C ILE A 15 2.57 22.15 -20.76
N GLU A 16 1.33 22.03 -21.21
CA GLU A 16 0.84 20.89 -21.99
C GLU A 16 1.52 20.80 -23.35
N ALA A 17 1.73 21.92 -24.02
CA ALA A 17 2.47 22.00 -25.29
C ALA A 17 3.94 21.56 -25.12
N ALA A 18 4.52 21.72 -23.93
CA ALA A 18 5.84 21.25 -23.55
C ALA A 18 5.87 19.76 -23.11
N GLY A 19 4.73 19.04 -23.19
CA GLY A 19 4.59 17.64 -22.84
C GLY A 19 4.45 17.34 -21.34
N TYR A 20 4.12 18.36 -20.55
CA TYR A 20 3.87 18.18 -19.11
C TYR A 20 2.38 18.21 -18.80
N VAL A 21 1.97 17.55 -17.71
CA VAL A 21 0.58 17.54 -17.22
C VAL A 21 0.46 18.44 -16.00
N THR A 22 -0.52 19.33 -16.00
CA THR A 22 -0.85 20.18 -14.86
C THR A 22 -1.92 19.53 -13.98
N GLY A 23 -2.09 19.98 -12.74
CA GLY A 23 -3.12 19.51 -11.83
C GLY A 23 -2.58 18.72 -10.65
N GLY A 24 -3.09 17.52 -10.42
CA GLY A 24 -2.68 16.67 -9.27
C GLY A 24 -3.30 17.07 -7.94
N THR A 25 -4.30 17.97 -7.92
CA THR A 25 -5.02 18.41 -6.72
C THR A 25 -6.50 17.98 -6.74
N GLY A 26 -7.22 18.26 -5.67
CA GLY A 26 -8.68 17.97 -5.59
C GLY A 26 -9.03 16.59 -5.03
N GLY A 27 -10.32 16.27 -5.09
CA GLY A 27 -10.89 14.99 -4.63
C GLY A 27 -10.73 13.91 -5.70
N LYS A 28 -9.53 13.38 -5.84
CA LYS A 28 -9.20 12.31 -6.78
C LYS A 28 -7.95 11.56 -6.30
N VAL A 29 -7.58 10.50 -7.01
CA VAL A 29 -6.30 9.81 -6.79
C VAL A 29 -5.18 10.82 -7.03
N ARG A 30 -4.17 10.80 -6.18
CA ARG A 30 -3.00 11.68 -6.25
C ARG A 30 -1.85 10.99 -6.96
N PRO A 31 -0.85 11.75 -7.46
CA PRO A 31 0.39 11.15 -7.93
C PRO A 31 0.94 10.14 -6.92
N VAL A 32 1.33 8.98 -7.41
CA VAL A 32 1.82 7.87 -6.59
C VAL A 32 3.22 8.18 -6.07
N VAL A 33 3.48 7.88 -4.81
CA VAL A 33 4.79 8.07 -4.18
C VAL A 33 5.42 6.72 -3.89
N CYS A 34 6.67 6.51 -4.30
CA CYS A 34 7.40 5.29 -4.01
C CYS A 34 8.80 5.57 -3.43
N CYS A 35 9.35 4.60 -2.71
CA CYS A 35 10.75 4.64 -2.30
C CYS A 35 11.66 4.18 -3.44
N LYS A 36 13.00 4.27 -3.23
CA LYS A 36 14.01 3.79 -4.20
C LYS A 36 14.16 2.25 -4.23
N GLY A 37 13.13 1.49 -3.87
CA GLY A 37 13.19 0.04 -3.68
C GLY A 37 13.80 -0.74 -4.85
N THR A 38 13.53 -0.31 -6.09
CA THR A 38 14.09 -0.90 -7.32
C THR A 38 15.61 -1.02 -7.32
N VAL A 39 16.32 -0.06 -6.71
CA VAL A 39 17.81 -0.01 -6.66
C VAL A 39 18.35 -0.13 -5.24
N CYS A 40 17.52 -0.50 -4.28
CA CYS A 40 17.88 -0.61 -2.88
C CYS A 40 18.32 -2.04 -2.56
N VAL A 41 19.40 -2.20 -1.79
CA VAL A 41 19.88 -3.52 -1.32
C VAL A 41 18.87 -4.28 -0.45
N HIS A 42 17.86 -3.57 0.09
CA HIS A 42 16.77 -4.16 0.87
C HIS A 42 15.47 -4.27 0.07
N GLY A 43 15.46 -3.86 -1.22
CA GLY A 43 14.27 -3.89 -2.06
C GLY A 43 13.83 -5.32 -2.33
N LEU A 44 12.56 -5.63 -2.09
CA LEU A 44 11.94 -6.91 -2.38
C LEU A 44 11.09 -6.86 -3.66
N VAL A 45 10.76 -5.64 -4.11
CA VAL A 45 9.91 -5.41 -5.28
C VAL A 45 10.41 -4.22 -6.09
N ASP A 46 10.12 -4.20 -7.38
CA ASP A 46 10.39 -3.06 -8.25
C ASP A 46 9.35 -1.95 -8.00
N THR A 47 9.72 -1.03 -7.11
CA THR A 47 8.84 0.07 -6.71
C THR A 47 8.60 1.09 -7.80
N ARG A 48 9.55 1.29 -8.73
CA ARG A 48 9.40 2.22 -9.86
C ARG A 48 8.40 1.70 -10.87
N LYS A 49 8.57 0.44 -11.32
CA LYS A 49 7.66 -0.20 -12.26
C LYS A 49 6.24 -0.23 -11.70
N LEU A 50 6.07 -0.69 -10.45
CA LEU A 50 4.78 -0.73 -9.79
C LEU A 50 4.16 0.66 -9.63
N SER A 51 4.97 1.66 -9.25
CA SER A 51 4.51 3.05 -9.10
C SER A 51 4.00 3.62 -10.41
N GLN A 52 4.72 3.37 -11.51
CA GLN A 52 4.33 3.83 -12.84
C GLN A 52 3.02 3.18 -13.29
N GLU A 53 2.89 1.88 -13.15
CA GLU A 53 1.68 1.14 -13.53
C GLU A 53 0.45 1.62 -12.76
N ILE A 54 0.56 1.77 -11.43
CA ILE A 54 -0.52 2.29 -10.60
C ILE A 54 -0.85 3.75 -10.97
N HIS A 55 0.18 4.56 -11.27
CA HIS A 55 0.00 5.94 -11.70
C HIS A 55 -0.74 6.03 -13.04
N GLU A 56 -0.33 5.25 -14.01
CA GLU A 56 -0.98 5.21 -15.34
C GLU A 56 -2.43 4.72 -15.23
N LYS A 57 -2.67 3.63 -14.47
CA LYS A 57 -4.01 3.06 -14.33
C LYS A 57 -4.96 3.96 -13.52
N PHE A 58 -4.55 4.44 -12.35
CA PHE A 58 -5.47 5.07 -11.40
C PHE A 58 -5.33 6.60 -11.30
N TYR A 59 -4.18 7.18 -11.58
CA TYR A 59 -4.05 8.65 -11.61
C TYR A 59 -4.38 9.21 -12.99
N ILE A 60 -3.80 8.66 -14.06
CA ILE A 60 -4.06 9.12 -15.43
C ILE A 60 -5.38 8.56 -15.94
N GLY A 61 -5.53 7.21 -15.93
CA GLY A 61 -6.70 6.54 -16.47
C GLY A 61 -8.02 6.85 -15.75
N TRP A 62 -7.95 7.21 -14.46
CA TRP A 62 -9.11 7.62 -13.66
C TRP A 62 -9.10 9.10 -13.31
N HIS A 63 -8.46 9.93 -14.15
CA HIS A 63 -8.31 11.37 -13.89
C HIS A 63 -9.63 12.08 -13.63
N GLU A 64 -10.69 11.70 -14.36
CA GLU A 64 -12.03 12.29 -14.24
C GLU A 64 -12.87 11.71 -13.10
N VAL A 65 -12.39 10.64 -12.46
CA VAL A 65 -13.11 10.01 -11.34
C VAL A 65 -13.00 10.88 -10.09
N ARG A 66 -14.13 11.46 -9.70
CA ARG A 66 -14.23 12.26 -8.48
C ARG A 66 -14.40 11.37 -7.27
N LEU A 67 -13.65 11.68 -6.22
CA LEU A 67 -13.68 11.01 -4.92
C LEU A 67 -14.13 11.98 -3.83
N PRO A 68 -14.61 11.50 -2.68
CA PRO A 68 -15.01 12.35 -1.55
C PRO A 68 -13.93 13.34 -1.12
N HIS A 69 -12.68 12.90 -1.12
CA HIS A 69 -11.49 13.72 -0.85
C HIS A 69 -10.29 13.12 -1.62
N LYS A 70 -9.10 13.75 -1.51
CA LYS A 70 -7.85 13.21 -2.06
C LYS A 70 -7.59 11.78 -1.58
N PHE A 71 -7.06 10.94 -2.48
CA PHE A 71 -6.65 9.58 -2.19
C PHE A 71 -5.17 9.41 -2.55
N LYS A 72 -4.34 9.09 -1.57
CA LYS A 72 -2.89 8.99 -1.70
C LYS A 72 -2.46 7.54 -1.62
N ILE A 73 -1.59 7.14 -2.55
CA ILE A 73 -0.98 5.81 -2.58
C ILE A 73 0.52 5.95 -2.33
N GLY A 74 1.04 5.16 -1.37
CA GLY A 74 2.47 5.12 -1.04
C GLY A 74 3.02 3.71 -1.14
N ILE A 75 4.20 3.54 -1.79
CA ILE A 75 4.81 2.23 -2.07
C ILE A 75 6.18 2.13 -1.42
N GLY A 76 6.31 1.26 -0.42
CA GLY A 76 7.58 0.83 0.17
C GLY A 76 8.09 -0.47 -0.45
N GLY A 77 9.36 -0.53 -0.82
CA GLY A 77 9.96 -1.72 -1.43
C GLY A 77 10.19 -2.88 -0.47
N CYS A 78 10.10 -2.65 0.86
CA CYS A 78 10.33 -3.67 1.89
C CYS A 78 9.77 -3.19 3.24
N PRO A 79 9.79 -4.03 4.30
CA PRO A 79 9.33 -3.67 5.64
C PRO A 79 10.12 -2.57 6.37
N ASN A 80 11.29 -2.12 5.87
CA ASN A 80 12.03 -0.99 6.47
C ASN A 80 11.25 0.34 6.47
N ASN A 81 10.16 0.43 5.69
CA ASN A 81 9.18 1.50 5.83
C ASN A 81 9.73 2.93 5.65
N CYS A 82 10.71 3.15 4.79
CA CYS A 82 11.44 4.41 4.66
C CYS A 82 10.55 5.61 4.31
N ILE A 83 9.53 5.43 3.44
CA ILE A 83 8.58 6.48 3.07
C ILE A 83 7.28 6.43 3.86
N LYS A 84 7.19 5.53 4.83
CA LYS A 84 6.03 5.34 5.72
C LYS A 84 4.71 5.21 4.95
N PRO A 85 4.57 4.16 4.09
CA PRO A 85 3.36 3.96 3.29
C PRO A 85 2.08 3.94 4.12
N GLN A 86 2.11 3.39 5.34
CA GLN A 86 0.96 3.33 6.26
C GLN A 86 0.42 4.70 6.70
N LEU A 87 1.07 5.80 6.36
CA LEU A 87 0.56 7.15 6.59
C LEU A 87 -0.18 7.73 5.39
N ASN A 88 -0.27 6.97 4.29
CA ASN A 88 -1.08 7.29 3.11
C ASN A 88 -2.45 6.63 3.20
N ASP A 89 -3.40 7.11 2.40
CA ASP A 89 -4.74 6.53 2.34
C ASP A 89 -4.67 5.03 1.96
N PHE A 90 -3.74 4.68 1.06
CA PHE A 90 -3.41 3.30 0.69
C PHE A 90 -1.89 3.09 0.75
N GLY A 91 -1.41 2.21 1.60
CA GLY A 91 0.00 1.89 1.76
C GLY A 91 0.33 0.49 1.26
N ILE A 92 1.43 0.36 0.53
CA ILE A 92 1.92 -0.89 -0.07
C ILE A 92 3.32 -1.16 0.44
N PHE A 93 3.63 -2.42 0.77
CA PHE A 93 4.94 -2.86 1.20
C PHE A 93 5.33 -4.15 0.48
N GLY A 94 6.53 -4.22 -0.07
CA GLY A 94 7.11 -5.49 -0.52
C GLY A 94 7.30 -6.45 0.64
N GLN A 95 6.98 -7.72 0.44
CA GLN A 95 7.04 -8.80 1.43
C GLN A 95 7.69 -10.04 0.83
N LYS A 96 8.46 -10.76 1.66
CA LYS A 96 9.01 -12.08 1.38
C LYS A 96 8.76 -12.97 2.59
N VAL A 97 7.76 -13.82 2.50
CA VAL A 97 7.31 -14.69 3.60
C VAL A 97 8.23 -15.90 3.68
N PRO A 98 8.86 -16.17 4.83
CA PRO A 98 9.63 -17.38 5.00
C PRO A 98 8.72 -18.60 5.26
N LYS A 99 9.04 -19.73 4.60
CA LYS A 99 8.57 -21.06 4.95
C LYS A 99 9.69 -21.76 5.70
N TYR A 100 9.40 -22.21 6.87
CA TYR A 100 10.34 -22.90 7.73
C TYR A 100 9.72 -24.17 8.27
N ASP A 101 10.45 -25.28 8.17
CA ASP A 101 10.13 -26.53 8.78
C ASP A 101 11.17 -26.86 9.87
N PRO A 102 10.76 -26.99 11.14
CA PRO A 102 11.65 -27.37 12.23
C PRO A 102 12.39 -28.70 12.02
N ASP A 103 11.76 -29.66 11.32
CA ASP A 103 12.33 -30.98 11.06
C ASP A 103 13.57 -30.92 10.14
N ASP A 104 13.70 -29.89 9.33
CA ASP A 104 14.85 -29.64 8.45
C ASP A 104 16.00 -28.92 9.17
N CYS A 105 15.81 -28.52 10.43
CA CYS A 105 16.80 -27.77 11.19
C CYS A 105 17.91 -28.68 11.80
N ASN A 106 19.17 -28.39 11.50
CA ASN A 106 20.31 -29.16 11.98
C ASN A 106 20.77 -28.80 13.40
N GLY A 107 20.08 -27.95 14.16
CA GLY A 107 20.44 -27.61 15.54
C GLY A 107 21.84 -27.00 15.69
N CYS A 108 22.19 -25.99 14.91
CA CYS A 108 23.52 -25.39 14.88
C CYS A 108 23.88 -24.73 16.21
N LYS A 109 25.12 -24.95 16.73
CA LYS A 109 25.62 -24.25 17.93
C LYS A 109 25.58 -22.72 17.82
N LYS A 110 25.74 -22.20 16.61
CA LYS A 110 25.57 -20.79 16.27
C LYS A 110 24.67 -20.69 15.04
N CYS A 111 23.50 -20.09 15.22
CA CYS A 111 22.50 -19.96 14.15
C CYS A 111 22.62 -18.60 13.46
N SER A 112 23.04 -18.61 12.19
CA SER A 112 23.15 -17.39 11.35
C SER A 112 21.81 -16.71 11.10
N VAL A 113 20.71 -17.45 11.15
CA VAL A 113 19.35 -16.91 10.98
C VAL A 113 18.98 -15.93 12.11
N ILE A 114 19.35 -16.27 13.35
CA ILE A 114 19.12 -15.39 14.51
C ILE A 114 19.95 -14.12 14.38
N ASP A 115 21.21 -14.25 13.97
CA ASP A 115 22.13 -13.11 13.83
C ASP A 115 21.65 -12.08 12.81
N VAL A 116 20.90 -12.49 11.76
CA VAL A 116 20.43 -11.59 10.72
C VAL A 116 19.00 -11.07 10.92
N CYS A 117 18.24 -11.62 11.89
CA CYS A 117 16.85 -11.25 12.10
C CYS A 117 16.72 -9.86 12.75
N PRO A 118 16.28 -8.80 12.05
CA PRO A 118 16.20 -7.45 12.60
C PRO A 118 15.05 -7.27 13.58
N MET A 119 14.14 -8.24 13.64
CA MET A 119 12.95 -8.21 14.48
C MET A 119 13.11 -9.06 15.75
N ASN A 120 14.24 -9.76 15.92
CA ASN A 120 14.42 -10.78 16.97
C ASN A 120 13.27 -11.81 16.98
N ALA A 121 12.72 -12.11 15.82
CA ALA A 121 11.63 -13.07 15.64
C ALA A 121 12.12 -14.51 15.59
N CYS A 122 13.44 -14.74 15.58
CA CYS A 122 14.04 -16.08 15.54
C CYS A 122 14.71 -16.38 16.88
N SER A 123 14.47 -17.56 17.44
CA SER A 123 15.06 -18.07 18.68
C SER A 123 15.45 -19.53 18.55
N ILE A 124 16.21 -20.06 19.50
CA ILE A 124 16.46 -21.48 19.66
C ILE A 124 15.59 -21.97 20.81
N ASP A 125 14.93 -23.09 20.64
CA ASP A 125 14.19 -23.78 21.72
C ASP A 125 15.08 -24.64 22.60
N ASP A 126 14.47 -25.34 23.56
CA ASP A 126 15.19 -26.21 24.53
C ASP A 126 15.84 -27.44 23.87
N ASP A 127 15.35 -27.84 22.69
CA ASP A 127 15.90 -28.97 21.91
C ASP A 127 17.02 -28.53 20.96
N GLY A 128 17.35 -27.23 20.94
CA GLY A 128 18.38 -26.66 20.09
C GLY A 128 17.91 -26.35 18.68
N ILE A 129 16.61 -26.40 18.41
CA ILE A 129 15.98 -26.16 17.10
C ILE A 129 15.55 -24.70 16.97
N MET A 130 15.80 -24.10 15.80
CA MET A 130 15.40 -22.73 15.51
C MET A 130 13.88 -22.62 15.40
N GLN A 131 13.33 -21.53 15.93
CA GLN A 131 11.90 -21.22 15.87
C GLN A 131 11.70 -19.82 15.29
N ILE A 132 10.60 -19.60 14.58
CA ILE A 132 10.18 -18.28 14.06
C ILE A 132 8.87 -17.86 14.72
N ASP A 133 8.92 -16.79 15.51
CA ASP A 133 7.71 -16.13 16.01
C ASP A 133 7.04 -15.32 14.89
N LYS A 134 5.94 -15.85 14.35
CA LYS A 134 5.17 -15.21 13.28
C LYS A 134 4.52 -13.89 13.72
N SER A 135 4.34 -13.66 15.01
CA SER A 135 3.75 -12.41 15.53
C SER A 135 4.74 -11.24 15.49
N LEU A 136 6.02 -11.54 15.60
CA LEU A 136 7.12 -10.56 15.51
C LEU A 136 7.67 -10.44 14.08
N CYS A 137 7.49 -11.46 13.25
CA CYS A 137 8.04 -11.50 11.91
C CYS A 137 7.37 -10.44 10.99
N ASN A 138 8.18 -9.58 10.38
CA ASN A 138 7.71 -8.57 9.42
C ASN A 138 7.85 -8.99 7.95
N ASN A 139 8.17 -10.26 7.67
CA ASN A 139 8.34 -10.81 6.32
C ASN A 139 9.40 -10.08 5.48
N CYS A 140 10.53 -9.71 6.07
CA CYS A 140 11.64 -9.07 5.34
C CYS A 140 12.47 -10.05 4.51
N GLY A 141 12.31 -11.35 4.69
CA GLY A 141 12.97 -12.42 3.94
C GLY A 141 14.47 -12.59 4.20
N LYS A 142 15.08 -11.88 5.17
CA LYS A 142 16.54 -12.00 5.41
C LYS A 142 16.97 -13.41 5.83
N CYS A 143 16.10 -14.11 6.53
CA CYS A 143 16.35 -15.48 6.99
C CYS A 143 16.46 -16.50 5.85
N THR A 144 15.75 -16.27 4.71
CA THR A 144 15.70 -17.24 3.60
C THR A 144 17.03 -17.43 2.87
N SER A 145 18.00 -16.54 3.08
CA SER A 145 19.35 -16.65 2.51
C SER A 145 20.43 -16.76 3.58
N ALA A 146 20.06 -16.91 4.85
CA ALA A 146 21.00 -16.91 5.95
C ALA A 146 21.28 -18.32 6.51
N CYS A 147 20.37 -19.28 6.31
CA CYS A 147 20.60 -20.66 6.70
C CYS A 147 21.56 -21.35 5.74
N ASN A 148 22.67 -21.91 6.26
CA ASN A 148 23.64 -22.63 5.42
C ASN A 148 23.16 -24.03 5.00
N PHE A 149 22.04 -24.48 5.52
CA PHE A 149 21.45 -25.80 5.28
C PHE A 149 20.11 -25.73 4.55
N ASP A 150 19.74 -24.52 4.05
CA ASP A 150 18.54 -24.26 3.26
C ASP A 150 17.23 -24.70 3.92
N CYS A 151 17.17 -24.74 5.28
CA CYS A 151 15.96 -25.12 6.01
C CYS A 151 14.87 -24.01 6.00
N ILE A 152 15.14 -22.87 5.38
CA ILE A 152 14.17 -21.79 5.24
C ILE A 152 14.02 -21.44 3.76
N GLU A 153 12.87 -21.75 3.22
CA GLU A 153 12.49 -21.41 1.85
C GLU A 153 11.67 -20.12 1.79
N VAL A 154 11.42 -19.64 0.59
CA VAL A 154 10.44 -18.57 0.33
C VAL A 154 9.07 -19.19 0.08
N GLU A 155 8.13 -18.96 0.97
CA GLU A 155 6.73 -19.40 0.80
C GLU A 155 6.01 -18.53 -0.23
N LYS A 156 6.11 -17.21 -0.07
CA LYS A 156 5.41 -16.25 -0.91
C LYS A 156 6.18 -14.93 -1.00
N GLU A 157 6.31 -14.39 -2.19
CA GLU A 157 6.69 -13.00 -2.44
C GLU A 157 5.45 -12.21 -2.88
N GLY A 158 5.36 -10.95 -2.49
CA GLY A 158 4.20 -10.13 -2.85
C GLY A 158 4.12 -8.85 -2.04
N TYR A 159 2.90 -8.41 -1.81
CA TYR A 159 2.61 -7.09 -1.25
C TYR A 159 1.74 -7.17 -0.02
N ALA A 160 2.11 -6.40 0.97
CA ALA A 160 1.27 -6.10 2.09
C ALA A 160 0.56 -4.77 1.89
N VAL A 161 -0.65 -4.66 2.38
CA VAL A 161 -1.51 -3.47 2.22
C VAL A 161 -1.93 -2.90 3.56
N THR A 162 -1.94 -1.57 3.65
CA THR A 162 -2.53 -0.83 4.77
C THR A 162 -3.51 0.21 4.27
N LEU A 163 -4.60 0.42 5.01
CA LEU A 163 -5.73 1.27 4.63
C LEU A 163 -5.93 2.43 5.60
N GLY A 164 -6.23 3.60 5.06
CA GLY A 164 -6.76 4.72 5.81
C GLY A 164 -5.73 5.51 6.61
N GLY A 165 -4.47 5.51 6.22
CA GLY A 165 -3.46 6.36 6.84
C GLY A 165 -3.76 7.85 6.65
N ILE A 166 -3.51 8.64 7.69
CA ILE A 166 -3.63 10.10 7.70
C ILE A 166 -2.42 10.68 8.40
N TRP A 167 -1.82 11.69 7.78
CA TRP A 167 -0.73 12.46 8.37
C TRP A 167 -0.94 13.96 8.20
N GLY A 168 -0.79 14.70 9.29
CA GLY A 168 -0.97 16.16 9.31
C GLY A 168 -1.48 16.63 10.67
N LYS A 169 -2.47 17.52 10.69
CA LYS A 169 -3.09 18.03 11.94
C LYS A 169 -3.68 16.90 12.80
N THR A 170 -4.17 15.85 12.15
CA THR A 170 -4.58 14.60 12.81
C THR A 170 -3.77 13.45 12.23
N GLN A 171 -3.53 12.43 13.02
CA GLN A 171 -2.74 11.27 12.65
C GLN A 171 -3.59 10.00 12.77
N ARG A 172 -3.43 9.11 11.80
CA ARG A 172 -3.96 7.75 11.82
C ARG A 172 -2.98 6.84 11.10
N ILE A 173 -2.53 5.82 11.75
CA ILE A 173 -1.76 4.76 11.11
C ILE A 173 -2.72 3.86 10.34
N GLY A 174 -2.40 3.55 9.09
CA GLY A 174 -3.20 2.67 8.25
C GLY A 174 -3.34 1.28 8.86
N THR A 175 -4.56 0.74 8.80
CA THR A 175 -4.86 -0.61 9.30
C THR A 175 -4.35 -1.64 8.29
N ARG A 176 -3.64 -2.68 8.76
CA ARG A 176 -3.15 -3.77 7.93
C ARG A 176 -4.31 -4.63 7.42
N VAL A 177 -4.34 -4.87 6.10
CA VAL A 177 -5.20 -5.91 5.52
C VAL A 177 -4.52 -7.26 5.73
N PRO A 178 -5.22 -8.27 6.26
CA PRO A 178 -4.66 -9.62 6.42
C PRO A 178 -4.19 -10.21 5.08
N GLY A 179 -3.05 -10.87 5.10
CA GLY A 179 -2.48 -11.54 3.93
C GLY A 179 -1.33 -10.81 3.26
N VAL A 180 -0.77 -11.49 2.27
CA VAL A 180 0.23 -10.99 1.32
C VAL A 180 -0.34 -11.26 -0.07
N PHE A 181 -0.40 -10.25 -0.90
CA PHE A 181 -1.10 -10.24 -2.18
C PHE A 181 -0.12 -10.36 -3.34
N THR A 182 -0.52 -11.06 -4.39
CA THR A 182 0.18 -11.07 -5.67
C THR A 182 0.04 -9.71 -6.36
N HIS A 183 0.70 -9.52 -7.49
CA HIS A 183 0.64 -8.29 -8.27
C HIS A 183 -0.80 -8.00 -8.76
N ASP A 184 -1.46 -9.00 -9.34
CA ASP A 184 -2.82 -8.83 -9.90
C ASP A 184 -3.86 -8.61 -8.80
N GLU A 185 -3.74 -9.35 -7.69
CA GLU A 185 -4.58 -9.14 -6.50
C GLU A 185 -4.41 -7.72 -5.96
N LEU A 186 -3.18 -7.19 -5.92
CA LEU A 186 -2.91 -5.82 -5.45
C LEU A 186 -3.63 -4.78 -6.32
N LEU A 187 -3.53 -4.90 -7.66
CA LEU A 187 -4.18 -3.96 -8.56
C LEU A 187 -5.71 -4.02 -8.42
N SER A 188 -6.26 -5.22 -8.26
CA SER A 188 -7.69 -5.43 -7.98
C SER A 188 -8.10 -4.77 -6.64
N ILE A 189 -7.33 -4.98 -5.58
CA ILE A 189 -7.59 -4.40 -4.25
C ILE A 189 -7.53 -2.86 -4.29
N ILE A 190 -6.61 -2.25 -5.04
CA ILE A 190 -6.57 -0.79 -5.22
C ILE A 190 -7.85 -0.31 -5.89
N GLU A 191 -8.28 -0.97 -6.96
CA GLU A 191 -9.50 -0.64 -7.70
C GLU A 191 -10.74 -0.73 -6.81
N LYS A 192 -10.92 -1.86 -6.14
CA LYS A 192 -12.01 -2.07 -5.17
C LYS A 192 -12.00 -1.01 -4.06
N CYS A 193 -10.83 -0.69 -3.52
CA CYS A 193 -10.69 0.30 -2.46
C CYS A 193 -11.14 1.69 -2.90
N ILE A 194 -10.79 2.11 -4.12
CA ILE A 194 -11.19 3.40 -4.67
C ILE A 194 -12.71 3.43 -4.94
N LEU A 195 -13.27 2.34 -5.46
CA LEU A 195 -14.72 2.21 -5.71
C LEU A 195 -15.52 2.26 -4.41
N LEU A 196 -15.14 1.49 -3.39
CA LEU A 196 -15.77 1.52 -2.06
C LEU A 196 -15.70 2.91 -1.42
N TYR A 197 -14.55 3.58 -1.55
CA TYR A 197 -14.41 4.94 -1.05
C TYR A 197 -15.32 5.93 -1.79
N ARG A 198 -15.43 5.80 -3.12
CA ARG A 198 -16.33 6.62 -3.92
C ARG A 198 -17.79 6.40 -3.55
N GLU A 199 -18.20 5.15 -3.36
CA GLU A 199 -19.57 4.76 -3.04
C GLU A 199 -19.98 5.20 -1.62
N GLN A 200 -19.13 4.94 -0.62
CA GLN A 200 -19.51 5.04 0.79
C GLN A 200 -18.95 6.26 1.51
N GLY A 201 -17.97 6.95 0.92
CA GLY A 201 -17.37 8.14 1.51
C GLY A 201 -18.28 9.37 1.38
N LYS A 202 -18.28 10.24 2.40
CA LYS A 202 -18.97 11.52 2.37
C LYS A 202 -18.07 12.60 1.80
N THR A 203 -18.63 13.53 1.03
CA THR A 203 -17.86 14.65 0.46
C THR A 203 -17.09 15.39 1.54
N GLY A 204 -15.76 15.53 1.31
CA GLY A 204 -14.83 16.13 2.25
C GLY A 204 -14.30 15.19 3.34
N GLU A 205 -14.84 13.99 3.46
CA GLU A 205 -14.35 12.99 4.41
C GLU A 205 -13.06 12.34 3.90
N ARG A 206 -12.01 12.30 4.74
CA ARG A 206 -10.78 11.59 4.42
C ARG A 206 -11.03 10.08 4.45
N PHE A 207 -10.38 9.35 3.54
CA PHE A 207 -10.54 7.90 3.40
C PHE A 207 -10.44 7.14 4.74
N GLY A 208 -9.42 7.43 5.56
CA GLY A 208 -9.29 6.79 6.86
C GLY A 208 -10.45 7.04 7.82
N ARG A 209 -11.13 8.20 7.69
CA ARG A 209 -12.33 8.50 8.48
C ARG A 209 -13.55 7.74 7.96
N SER A 210 -13.64 7.57 6.64
CA SER A 210 -14.67 6.71 6.04
C SER A 210 -14.52 5.26 6.53
N VAL A 211 -13.30 4.73 6.54
CA VAL A 211 -12.99 3.37 7.04
C VAL A 211 -13.39 3.23 8.52
N ASP A 212 -13.05 4.22 9.37
CA ASP A 212 -13.42 4.20 10.80
C ASP A 212 -14.94 4.24 11.00
N ARG A 213 -15.66 5.07 10.21
CA ARG A 213 -17.12 5.20 10.28
C ARG A 213 -17.87 3.96 9.82
N ILE A 214 -17.38 3.31 8.75
CA ILE A 214 -17.98 2.07 8.20
C ILE A 214 -17.67 0.88 9.12
N GLY A 215 -16.57 0.96 9.84
CA GLY A 215 -15.99 -0.15 10.61
C GLY A 215 -14.91 -0.88 9.79
N VAL A 216 -13.72 -0.95 10.36
CA VAL A 216 -12.53 -1.51 9.69
C VAL A 216 -12.76 -2.93 9.19
N GLU A 217 -13.32 -3.80 10.02
CA GLU A 217 -13.57 -5.21 9.69
C GLU A 217 -14.58 -5.34 8.54
N ASN A 218 -15.68 -4.59 8.62
CA ASN A 218 -16.69 -4.54 7.56
C ASN A 218 -16.11 -4.01 6.24
N PHE A 219 -15.29 -2.95 6.30
CA PHE A 219 -14.64 -2.43 5.10
C PHE A 219 -13.69 -3.46 4.47
N ILE A 220 -12.87 -4.15 5.26
CA ILE A 220 -11.96 -5.20 4.78
C ILE A 220 -12.75 -6.37 4.18
N GLN A 221 -13.85 -6.77 4.81
CA GLN A 221 -14.71 -7.85 4.27
C GLN A 221 -15.25 -7.49 2.88
N GLN A 222 -15.76 -6.27 2.70
CA GLN A 222 -16.23 -5.78 1.40
C GLN A 222 -15.07 -5.66 0.39
N LEU A 223 -13.91 -5.22 0.82
CA LEU A 223 -12.72 -5.08 -0.03
C LEU A 223 -12.23 -6.43 -0.58
N LEU A 224 -12.33 -7.48 0.20
CA LEU A 224 -11.90 -8.83 -0.20
C LEU A 224 -12.96 -9.60 -1.01
N SER A 225 -14.20 -9.09 -1.10
CA SER A 225 -15.25 -9.57 -1.99
C SER A 225 -15.06 -8.99 -3.41
N ASP A 226 -15.69 -9.60 -4.41
CA ASP A 226 -15.70 -9.08 -5.80
C ASP A 226 -16.95 -8.26 -6.13
N ASP A 227 -17.95 -8.20 -5.25
CA ASP A 227 -19.24 -7.53 -5.47
C ASP A 227 -19.11 -6.08 -5.95
N VAL A 228 -18.11 -5.35 -5.47
CA VAL A 228 -17.89 -3.95 -5.84
C VAL A 228 -17.43 -3.79 -7.29
N LEU A 229 -16.73 -4.78 -7.84
CA LEU A 229 -16.29 -4.77 -9.24
C LEU A 229 -17.46 -4.99 -10.20
N ASP A 230 -18.41 -5.84 -9.82
CA ASP A 230 -19.63 -6.10 -10.60
C ASP A 230 -20.49 -4.84 -10.73
N ARG A 231 -20.48 -3.97 -9.71
CA ARG A 231 -21.19 -2.69 -9.67
C ARG A 231 -20.34 -1.48 -10.08
N LYS A 232 -19.16 -1.69 -10.66
CA LYS A 232 -18.18 -0.64 -10.99
C LYS A 232 -18.81 0.51 -11.76
N GLN A 233 -19.54 0.23 -12.86
CA GLN A 233 -20.10 1.27 -13.70
C GLN A 233 -21.19 2.08 -12.95
N GLU A 234 -22.05 1.41 -12.21
CA GLU A 234 -23.06 2.04 -11.37
C GLU A 234 -22.41 3.00 -10.35
N ILE A 235 -21.33 2.56 -9.68
CA ILE A 235 -20.61 3.37 -8.71
C ILE A 235 -19.96 4.59 -9.38
N LEU A 236 -19.40 4.44 -10.59
CA LEU A 236 -18.76 5.53 -11.31
C LEU A 236 -19.75 6.56 -11.85
N ASP A 237 -20.97 6.16 -12.20
CA ASP A 237 -22.02 7.03 -12.70
C ASP A 237 -22.81 7.71 -11.57
N ALA A 238 -22.79 7.14 -10.37
CA ALA A 238 -23.48 7.67 -9.21
C ALA A 238 -22.92 9.05 -8.79
N GLN A 239 -23.81 9.92 -8.31
CA GLN A 239 -23.40 11.17 -7.69
C GLN A 239 -22.72 10.91 -6.35
N LEU A 240 -21.67 11.69 -6.04
CA LEU A 240 -21.05 11.64 -4.73
C LEU A 240 -22.03 12.07 -3.63
N HIS A 241 -21.91 11.46 -2.45
CA HIS A 241 -22.67 11.87 -1.28
C HIS A 241 -22.28 13.28 -0.83
N LEU A 242 -23.14 14.26 -1.13
CA LEU A 242 -22.88 15.68 -0.92
C LEU A 242 -23.12 16.18 0.50
N THR A 243 -23.28 15.31 1.48
CA THR A 243 -23.52 15.72 2.86
C THR A 243 -22.22 16.11 3.58
N GLY A 244 -22.11 17.37 3.98
CA GLY A 244 -21.02 17.89 4.80
C GLY A 244 -19.82 18.34 4.00
N GLY A 245 -20.04 19.25 3.04
CA GLY A 245 -18.96 19.81 2.23
C GLY A 245 -17.75 20.25 3.03
N ALA A 246 -16.58 19.76 2.64
CA ALA A 246 -15.33 20.22 3.25
C ALA A 246 -15.16 21.70 2.92
N LYS A 247 -15.02 22.47 3.97
CA LYS A 247 -14.33 23.75 3.85
C LYS A 247 -12.85 23.43 3.73
N CYS A 248 -12.25 23.69 2.57
CA CYS A 248 -10.80 23.70 2.43
C CYS A 248 -10.17 24.74 3.34
#